data_25b103d113acb304ce757f146f6e19dc
#
_entry.id   25b103d113acb304ce757f146f6e19dc
#
_cell.length_a   1.000
_cell.length_b   1.000
_cell.length_c   1.000
_cell.angle_alpha   90.00
_cell.angle_beta   90.00
_cell.angle_gamma   90.00
#
_symmetry.space_group_name_H-M   'P 1'
#
loop_
_entity.id
_entity.type
_entity.pdbx_description
1 polymer ?
#
loop_
_entity_poly.entity_id
_entity_poly.type
_entity_poly.pdbx_seq_one_letter_code
_entity_poly.pdbx_strand_id
1 'polypeptide(L)'
;NTMYQSFLIKYAEIAIKGKNRHLFEDALVSQICHALREVDGEFNVRKEQGRIYVEAESEFDYEETVEALQHVFGIVGICPVIMAQDEGFDALAQMVVAHVKEVYGDKSLTFKVDARRARKNYPMTSMEINAELGGRILDACPNMSVDVHDPDVMVHVEIRNQINIYSSEIPGPGGMPVGTNGKAMLLLSGGIDSPVAGYMIAKRGVTLAATCFHAPP
;
A
#
# COMPACT_ATOMS: atom_id res chain seq x y z
N ASN A 1 -6.72 19.11 3.34
CA ASN A 1 -6.93 18.02 4.32
C ASN A 1 -7.18 16.73 3.56
N THR A 2 -6.20 15.86 3.52
CA THR A 2 -6.34 14.52 2.96
C THR A 2 -7.19 13.66 3.89
N MET A 3 -8.18 12.96 3.35
CA MET A 3 -8.99 11.98 4.07
C MET A 3 -8.12 10.84 4.64
N TYR A 4 -7.06 10.48 3.92
CA TYR A 4 -6.17 9.38 4.29
C TYR A 4 -5.02 9.87 5.16
N GLN A 5 -4.79 9.17 6.26
CA GLN A 5 -3.65 9.38 7.17
C GLN A 5 -2.75 8.13 7.26
N SER A 6 -3.09 7.09 6.51
CA SER A 6 -2.40 5.82 6.57
C SER A 6 -2.32 5.18 5.19
N PHE A 7 -1.32 4.34 5.01
CA PHE A 7 -1.10 3.55 3.80
C PHE A 7 -0.89 2.09 4.17
N LEU A 8 -1.60 1.20 3.49
CA LEU A 8 -1.34 -0.22 3.52
C LEU A 8 -0.34 -0.55 2.41
N ILE A 9 0.78 -1.16 2.79
CA ILE A 9 1.84 -1.52 1.85
C ILE A 9 1.69 -2.97 1.46
N LYS A 10 1.55 -3.22 0.16
CA LYS A 10 1.56 -4.55 -0.42
C LYS A 10 2.96 -4.89 -0.94
N TYR A 11 3.41 -6.09 -0.67
CA TYR A 11 4.69 -6.64 -1.13
C TYR A 11 4.51 -8.05 -1.66
N ALA A 12 5.46 -8.52 -2.48
CA ALA A 12 5.36 -9.84 -3.10
C ALA A 12 5.53 -10.96 -2.07
N GLU A 13 4.44 -11.69 -1.79
CA GLU A 13 4.46 -12.83 -0.86
C GLU A 13 5.17 -14.07 -1.43
N ILE A 14 5.25 -14.17 -2.77
CA ILE A 14 5.74 -15.37 -3.48
C ILE A 14 7.23 -15.63 -3.25
N ALA A 15 8.02 -14.59 -3.00
CA ALA A 15 9.47 -14.70 -2.76
C ALA A 15 9.82 -15.08 -1.32
N ILE A 16 8.83 -15.15 -0.42
CA ILE A 16 9.07 -15.19 1.01
C ILE A 16 8.37 -16.40 1.63
N LYS A 17 8.90 -17.58 1.34
CA LYS A 17 8.47 -18.81 2.03
C LYS A 17 9.36 -19.07 3.24
N GLY A 18 8.74 -19.30 4.40
CA GLY A 18 9.41 -19.82 5.59
C GLY A 18 10.04 -18.77 6.50
N LYS A 19 11.15 -19.17 7.14
CA LYS A 19 11.80 -18.40 8.22
C LYS A 19 12.37 -17.04 7.83
N ASN A 20 12.45 -16.72 6.54
CA ASN A 20 13.05 -15.48 6.04
C ASN A 20 12.05 -14.34 5.86
N ARG A 21 10.74 -14.58 6.08
CA ARG A 21 9.71 -13.54 5.91
C ARG A 21 9.95 -12.32 6.79
N HIS A 22 10.29 -12.54 8.06
CA HIS A 22 10.55 -11.45 9.00
C HIS A 22 11.77 -10.61 8.61
N LEU A 23 12.82 -11.24 8.05
CA LEU A 23 14.00 -10.52 7.56
C LEU A 23 13.68 -9.61 6.39
N PHE A 24 12.86 -10.09 5.46
CA PHE A 24 12.36 -9.29 4.33
C PHE A 24 11.50 -8.13 4.81
N GLU A 25 10.53 -8.39 5.68
CA GLU A 25 9.64 -7.36 6.23
C GLU A 25 10.44 -6.31 7.02
N ASP A 26 11.42 -6.72 7.83
CA ASP A 26 12.28 -5.80 8.57
C ASP A 26 13.14 -4.94 7.64
N ALA A 27 13.71 -5.54 6.59
CA ALA A 27 14.44 -4.80 5.57
C ALA A 27 13.53 -3.80 4.84
N LEU A 28 12.32 -4.20 4.49
CA LEU A 28 11.34 -3.32 3.83
C LEU A 28 10.92 -2.17 4.74
N VAL A 29 10.61 -2.43 6.00
CA VAL A 29 10.30 -1.39 6.99
C VAL A 29 11.46 -0.40 7.13
N SER A 30 12.69 -0.89 7.22
CA SER A 30 13.89 -0.05 7.28
C SER A 30 14.04 0.87 6.05
N GLN A 31 13.82 0.33 4.85
CA GLN A 31 13.87 1.10 3.60
C GLN A 31 12.75 2.13 3.52
N ILE A 32 11.55 1.79 3.97
CA ILE A 32 10.42 2.73 4.04
C ILE A 32 10.75 3.87 5.00
N CYS A 33 11.22 3.56 6.20
CA CYS A 33 11.62 4.59 7.16
C CYS A 33 12.71 5.50 6.61
N HIS A 34 13.68 4.94 5.89
CA HIS A 34 14.74 5.73 5.25
C HIS A 34 14.18 6.68 4.18
N ALA A 35 13.29 6.18 3.31
CA ALA A 35 12.69 6.97 2.26
C ALA A 35 11.83 8.13 2.80
N LEU A 36 11.16 7.93 3.94
CA LEU A 36 10.28 8.94 4.54
C LEU A 36 11.03 10.02 5.36
N ARG A 37 12.34 9.90 5.57
CA ARG A 37 13.11 10.89 6.34
C ARG A 37 13.13 12.29 5.69
N GLU A 38 13.05 12.34 4.38
CA GLU A 38 13.10 13.59 3.61
C GLU A 38 11.69 14.15 3.31
N VAL A 39 10.64 13.46 3.75
CA VAL A 39 9.25 13.87 3.54
C VAL A 39 8.76 14.63 4.76
N ASP A 40 8.06 15.74 4.51
CA ASP A 40 7.43 16.51 5.59
C ASP A 40 6.38 15.67 6.31
N GLY A 41 6.54 15.55 7.62
CA GLY A 41 5.64 14.81 8.49
C GLY A 41 6.35 13.82 9.41
N GLU A 42 5.61 13.33 10.37
CA GLU A 42 6.05 12.26 11.27
C GLU A 42 5.27 10.99 10.93
N PHE A 43 5.99 9.90 10.78
CA PHE A 43 5.41 8.62 10.36
C PHE A 43 5.78 7.50 11.32
N ASN A 44 4.81 6.64 11.58
CA ASN A 44 5.00 5.36 12.24
C ASN A 44 4.85 4.24 11.21
N VAL A 45 5.89 3.44 11.03
CA VAL A 45 5.90 2.28 10.15
C VAL A 45 5.89 1.02 10.99
N ARG A 46 4.86 0.20 10.85
CA ARG A 46 4.71 -1.00 11.67
C ARG A 46 4.30 -2.23 10.87
N LYS A 47 4.65 -3.39 11.41
CA LYS A 47 4.18 -4.70 10.95
C LYS A 47 3.06 -5.20 11.86
N GLU A 48 2.04 -5.77 11.27
CA GLU A 48 0.98 -6.43 12.00
C GLU A 48 0.41 -7.60 11.17
N GLN A 49 0.58 -8.81 11.66
CA GLN A 49 -0.01 -10.02 11.08
C GLN A 49 0.17 -10.14 9.54
N GLY A 50 1.40 -9.96 9.06
CA GLY A 50 1.74 -10.05 7.64
C GLY A 50 1.36 -8.82 6.82
N ARG A 51 1.03 -7.71 7.45
CA ARG A 51 0.78 -6.40 6.83
C ARG A 51 1.84 -5.40 7.25
N ILE A 52 2.13 -4.45 6.40
CA ILE A 52 2.93 -3.27 6.73
C ILE A 52 2.05 -2.04 6.56
N TYR A 53 2.04 -1.20 7.57
CA TYR A 53 1.29 0.05 7.58
C TYR A 53 2.24 1.23 7.76
N VAL A 54 1.99 2.29 7.01
CA VAL A 54 2.60 3.60 7.21
C VAL A 54 1.52 4.53 7.73
N GLU A 55 1.67 5.03 8.93
CA GLU A 55 0.70 5.91 9.60
C GLU A 55 1.31 7.29 9.81
N ALA A 56 0.64 8.34 9.35
CA ALA A 56 1.04 9.70 9.66
C ALA A 56 0.60 10.07 11.08
N GLU A 57 1.54 10.53 11.88
CA GLU A 57 1.32 10.99 13.27
C GLU A 57 1.18 12.51 13.39
N SER A 58 1.45 13.21 12.29
CA SER A 58 1.35 14.66 12.19
C SER A 58 0.73 15.05 10.84
N GLU A 59 0.62 16.35 10.61
CA GLU A 59 0.38 16.87 9.25
C GLU A 59 1.54 16.45 8.34
N PHE A 60 1.22 16.03 7.12
CA PHE A 60 2.19 15.48 6.18
C PHE A 60 1.85 15.84 4.75
N ASP A 61 2.83 15.77 3.84
CA ASP A 61 2.62 15.91 2.42
C ASP A 61 2.26 14.54 1.81
N TYR A 62 1.01 14.41 1.36
CA TYR A 62 0.48 13.16 0.80
C TYR A 62 1.23 12.75 -0.48
N GLU A 63 1.43 13.69 -1.41
CA GLU A 63 2.02 13.37 -2.72
C GLU A 63 3.51 13.03 -2.59
N GLU A 64 4.25 13.77 -1.79
CA GLU A 64 5.66 13.45 -1.50
C GLU A 64 5.79 12.09 -0.80
N THR A 65 4.86 11.76 0.11
CA THR A 65 4.84 10.47 0.78
C THR A 65 4.64 9.33 -0.23
N VAL A 66 3.66 9.45 -1.11
CA VAL A 66 3.39 8.45 -2.16
C VAL A 66 4.59 8.33 -3.10
N GLU A 67 5.16 9.45 -3.53
CA GLU A 67 6.34 9.45 -4.40
C GLU A 67 7.54 8.75 -3.73
N ALA A 68 7.81 9.04 -2.47
CA ALA A 68 8.88 8.39 -1.71
C ALA A 68 8.66 6.87 -1.63
N LEU A 69 7.44 6.43 -1.34
CA LEU A 69 7.09 5.01 -1.27
C LEU A 69 7.20 4.31 -2.64
N GLN A 70 6.91 5.01 -3.73
CA GLN A 70 7.05 4.48 -5.09
C GLN A 70 8.51 4.21 -5.52
N HIS A 71 9.48 4.69 -4.77
CA HIS A 71 10.91 4.45 -5.01
C HIS A 71 11.51 3.36 -4.11
N VAL A 72 10.72 2.75 -3.25
CA VAL A 72 11.19 1.69 -2.34
C VAL A 72 11.05 0.33 -3.00
N PHE A 73 12.17 -0.32 -3.31
CA PHE A 73 12.16 -1.69 -3.83
C PHE A 73 11.59 -2.67 -2.80
N GLY A 74 10.73 -3.57 -3.26
CA GLY A 74 9.97 -4.50 -2.45
C GLY A 74 8.50 -4.13 -2.34
N ILE A 75 8.13 -2.87 -2.55
CA ILE A 75 6.73 -2.44 -2.58
C ILE A 75 6.11 -2.78 -3.93
N VAL A 76 5.04 -3.56 -3.91
CA VAL A 76 4.22 -3.88 -5.08
C VAL A 76 3.07 -2.89 -5.23
N GLY A 77 2.45 -2.50 -4.13
CA GLY A 77 1.31 -1.58 -4.12
C GLY A 77 1.25 -0.74 -2.86
N ILE A 78 0.74 0.47 -3.02
CA ILE A 78 0.51 1.44 -1.96
C ILE A 78 -1.00 1.73 -1.95
N CYS A 79 -1.69 1.31 -0.89
CA CYS A 79 -3.12 1.51 -0.75
C CYS A 79 -3.38 2.59 0.30
N PRO A 80 -3.84 3.80 -0.08
CA PRO A 80 -4.37 4.74 0.88
C PRO A 80 -5.52 4.08 1.65
N VAL A 81 -5.44 4.05 2.98
CA VAL A 81 -6.35 3.29 3.83
C VAL A 81 -6.91 4.16 4.95
N ILE A 82 -8.20 3.96 5.23
CA ILE A 82 -8.84 4.47 6.44
C ILE A 82 -8.76 3.37 7.49
N MET A 83 -8.13 3.69 8.62
CA MET A 83 -8.03 2.78 9.76
C MET A 83 -8.88 3.32 10.90
N ALA A 84 -9.74 2.47 11.45
CA ALA A 84 -10.66 2.85 12.52
C ALA A 84 -10.85 1.72 13.52
N GLN A 85 -11.25 2.09 14.73
CA GLN A 85 -11.69 1.13 15.72
C GLN A 85 -13.08 0.55 15.34
N ASP A 86 -13.33 -0.67 15.75
CA ASP A 86 -14.63 -1.31 15.57
C ASP A 86 -15.65 -0.77 16.59
N GLU A 87 -16.54 0.08 16.11
CA GLU A 87 -17.65 0.66 16.88
C GLU A 87 -19.01 0.10 16.42
N GLY A 88 -19.01 -1.06 15.79
CA GLY A 88 -20.20 -1.73 15.28
C GLY A 88 -20.45 -1.48 13.78
N PHE A 89 -21.38 -2.24 13.23
CA PHE A 89 -21.65 -2.24 11.80
C PHE A 89 -22.18 -0.90 11.27
N ASP A 90 -23.04 -0.22 12.01
CA ASP A 90 -23.58 1.07 11.55
C ASP A 90 -22.49 2.13 11.43
N ALA A 91 -21.55 2.17 12.38
CA ALA A 91 -20.38 3.04 12.29
C ALA A 91 -19.48 2.69 11.09
N LEU A 92 -19.23 1.40 10.87
CA LEU A 92 -18.51 0.91 9.69
C LEU A 92 -19.19 1.35 8.40
N ALA A 93 -20.50 1.15 8.30
CA ALA A 93 -21.26 1.52 7.12
C ALA A 93 -21.21 3.02 6.82
N GLN A 94 -21.30 3.86 7.84
CA GLN A 94 -21.16 5.30 7.69
C GLN A 94 -19.78 5.69 7.14
N MET A 95 -18.71 5.08 7.64
CA MET A 95 -17.35 5.34 7.15
C MET A 95 -17.16 4.89 5.70
N VAL A 96 -17.65 3.71 5.35
CA VAL A 96 -17.56 3.18 3.97
C VAL A 96 -18.35 4.04 2.99
N VAL A 97 -19.57 4.39 3.33
CA VAL A 97 -20.43 5.25 2.49
C VAL A 97 -19.81 6.63 2.31
N ALA A 98 -19.31 7.23 3.39
CA ALA A 98 -18.64 8.53 3.33
C ALA A 98 -17.40 8.49 2.42
N HIS A 99 -16.59 7.45 2.54
CA HIS A 99 -15.42 7.24 1.70
C HIS A 99 -15.78 7.12 0.21
N VAL A 100 -16.72 6.24 -0.12
CA VAL A 100 -17.14 6.02 -1.51
C VAL A 100 -17.78 7.28 -2.11
N LYS A 101 -18.62 7.96 -1.35
CA LYS A 101 -19.29 9.20 -1.78
C LYS A 101 -18.27 10.32 -2.04
N GLU A 102 -17.29 10.48 -1.19
CA GLU A 102 -16.27 11.53 -1.36
C GLU A 102 -15.38 11.28 -2.56
N VAL A 103 -14.94 10.03 -2.76
CA VAL A 103 -14.00 9.69 -3.84
C VAL A 103 -14.69 9.48 -5.19
N TYR A 104 -15.86 8.87 -5.20
CA TYR A 104 -16.52 8.37 -6.43
C TYR A 104 -17.94 8.89 -6.63
N GLY A 105 -18.54 9.62 -5.69
CA GLY A 105 -19.98 9.88 -5.64
C GLY A 105 -20.58 10.57 -6.86
N ASP A 106 -19.80 11.36 -7.59
CA ASP A 106 -20.23 12.07 -8.79
C ASP A 106 -19.97 11.31 -10.09
N LYS A 107 -19.39 10.11 -9.99
CA LYS A 107 -18.97 9.32 -11.15
C LYS A 107 -19.94 8.17 -11.40
N SER A 108 -20.17 7.88 -12.69
CA SER A 108 -20.93 6.71 -13.13
C SER A 108 -19.97 5.52 -13.26
N LEU A 109 -19.74 4.81 -12.15
CA LEU A 109 -18.81 3.68 -12.05
C LEU A 109 -19.52 2.46 -11.50
N THR A 110 -18.99 1.30 -11.84
CA THR A 110 -19.39 0.03 -11.22
C THR A 110 -18.48 -0.28 -10.02
N PHE A 111 -19.04 -0.93 -9.01
CA PHE A 111 -18.29 -1.30 -7.83
C PHE A 111 -18.66 -2.69 -7.30
N LYS A 112 -17.79 -3.22 -6.47
CA LYS A 112 -18.01 -4.41 -5.67
C LYS A 112 -17.43 -4.19 -4.29
N VAL A 113 -18.11 -4.66 -3.25
CA VAL A 113 -17.58 -4.72 -1.89
C VAL A 113 -16.92 -6.07 -1.67
N ASP A 114 -15.68 -6.08 -1.17
CA ASP A 114 -14.93 -7.26 -0.78
C ASP A 114 -14.60 -7.16 0.72
N ALA A 115 -15.48 -7.68 1.55
CA ALA A 115 -15.29 -7.72 2.99
C ALA A 115 -14.54 -9.00 3.40
N ARG A 116 -13.55 -8.85 4.24
CA ARG A 116 -12.77 -9.95 4.83
C ARG A 116 -12.73 -9.83 6.33
N ARG A 117 -12.95 -10.96 7.04
CA ARG A 117 -12.90 -11.02 8.49
C ARG A 117 -11.67 -11.83 8.92
N ALA A 118 -10.67 -11.18 9.46
CA ALA A 118 -9.59 -11.84 10.18
C ALA A 118 -10.06 -12.27 11.60
N ARG A 119 -11.02 -11.52 12.18
CA ARG A 119 -11.70 -11.88 13.41
C ARG A 119 -13.00 -12.64 13.11
N LYS A 120 -13.08 -13.89 13.54
CA LYS A 120 -14.25 -14.75 13.32
C LYS A 120 -15.44 -14.44 14.24
N ASN A 121 -15.21 -13.68 15.30
CA ASN A 121 -16.24 -13.29 16.27
C ASN A 121 -17.06 -12.06 15.86
N TYR A 122 -16.87 -11.52 14.66
CA TYR A 122 -17.71 -10.46 14.14
C TYR A 122 -19.13 -10.99 13.87
N PRO A 123 -20.20 -10.25 14.26
CA PRO A 123 -21.57 -10.78 14.25
C PRO A 123 -22.16 -11.05 12.87
N MET A 124 -21.55 -10.53 11.81
CA MET A 124 -21.98 -10.70 10.41
C MET A 124 -20.97 -11.51 9.62
N THR A 125 -21.44 -12.29 8.66
CA THR A 125 -20.58 -12.95 7.67
C THR A 125 -20.06 -11.94 6.64
N SER A 126 -18.99 -12.30 5.95
CA SER A 126 -18.46 -11.43 4.87
C SER A 126 -19.49 -11.20 3.76
N MET A 127 -20.31 -12.20 3.45
CA MET A 127 -21.38 -12.06 2.45
C MET A 127 -22.48 -11.10 2.90
N GLU A 128 -22.88 -11.16 4.17
CA GLU A 128 -23.87 -10.24 4.74
C GLU A 128 -23.32 -8.81 4.75
N ILE A 129 -22.05 -8.62 5.11
CA ILE A 129 -21.38 -7.30 5.06
C ILE A 129 -21.36 -6.76 3.63
N ASN A 130 -20.99 -7.58 2.65
CA ASN A 130 -20.96 -7.18 1.24
C ASN A 130 -22.34 -6.72 0.75
N ALA A 131 -23.39 -7.46 1.06
CA ALA A 131 -24.76 -7.15 0.65
C ALA A 131 -25.26 -5.86 1.30
N GLU A 132 -25.09 -5.73 2.62
CA GLU A 132 -25.56 -4.54 3.36
C GLU A 132 -24.81 -3.27 2.96
N LEU A 133 -23.48 -3.32 2.87
CA LEU A 133 -22.67 -2.19 2.43
C LEU A 133 -22.97 -1.82 0.98
N GLY A 134 -23.12 -2.82 0.11
CA GLY A 134 -23.50 -2.59 -1.29
C GLY A 134 -24.81 -1.84 -1.42
N GLY A 135 -25.82 -2.23 -0.67
CA GLY A 135 -27.13 -1.54 -0.63
C GLY A 135 -27.01 -0.09 -0.15
N ARG A 136 -26.30 0.15 0.94
CA ARG A 136 -26.11 1.50 1.49
C ARG A 136 -25.30 2.42 0.55
N ILE A 137 -24.32 1.87 -0.16
CA ILE A 137 -23.58 2.62 -1.19
C ILE A 137 -24.50 3.01 -2.35
N LEU A 138 -25.33 2.08 -2.83
CA LEU A 138 -26.28 2.36 -3.91
C LEU A 138 -27.29 3.46 -3.54
N ASP A 139 -27.78 3.45 -2.30
CA ASP A 139 -28.71 4.46 -1.79
C ASP A 139 -28.05 5.86 -1.73
N ALA A 140 -26.77 5.90 -1.36
CA ALA A 140 -26.03 7.17 -1.20
C ALA A 140 -25.41 7.69 -2.49
N CYS A 141 -25.12 6.81 -3.45
CA CYS A 141 -24.43 7.11 -4.71
C CYS A 141 -25.26 6.61 -5.91
N PRO A 142 -26.31 7.32 -6.31
CA PRO A 142 -27.28 6.84 -7.33
C PRO A 142 -26.67 6.68 -8.73
N ASN A 143 -25.51 7.27 -9.00
CA ASN A 143 -24.80 7.11 -10.28
C ASN A 143 -23.93 5.84 -10.33
N MET A 144 -23.75 5.16 -9.21
CA MET A 144 -22.98 3.93 -9.15
C MET A 144 -23.89 2.70 -9.27
N SER A 145 -23.34 1.63 -9.80
CA SER A 145 -23.99 0.33 -9.92
C SER A 145 -23.06 -0.81 -9.49
N VAL A 146 -23.64 -1.97 -9.19
CA VAL A 146 -22.86 -3.13 -8.76
C VAL A 146 -22.47 -3.98 -9.96
N ASP A 147 -21.18 -4.35 -10.06
CA ASP A 147 -20.68 -5.39 -10.94
C ASP A 147 -19.80 -6.35 -10.13
N VAL A 148 -20.23 -7.59 -9.99
CA VAL A 148 -19.51 -8.59 -9.19
C VAL A 148 -18.40 -9.30 -9.97
N HIS A 149 -18.33 -9.13 -11.29
CA HIS A 149 -17.39 -9.83 -12.16
C HIS A 149 -16.21 -8.94 -12.56
N ASP A 150 -16.48 -7.73 -13.02
CA ASP A 150 -15.46 -6.79 -13.50
C ASP A 150 -15.79 -5.35 -13.06
N PRO A 151 -15.73 -5.06 -11.75
CA PRO A 151 -16.04 -3.73 -11.24
C PRO A 151 -14.93 -2.73 -11.57
N ASP A 152 -15.32 -1.48 -11.83
CA ASP A 152 -14.38 -0.37 -11.95
C ASP A 152 -13.67 -0.08 -10.61
N VAL A 153 -14.41 -0.25 -9.51
CA VAL A 153 -13.92 -0.01 -8.15
C VAL A 153 -14.17 -1.22 -7.25
N MET A 154 -13.12 -1.68 -6.61
CA MET A 154 -13.21 -2.69 -5.55
C MET A 154 -13.09 -2.00 -4.19
N VAL A 155 -14.15 -2.02 -3.41
CA VAL A 155 -14.17 -1.48 -2.05
C VAL A 155 -13.79 -2.58 -1.07
N HIS A 156 -12.56 -2.54 -0.58
CA HIS A 156 -12.06 -3.49 0.41
C HIS A 156 -12.41 -3.04 1.81
N VAL A 157 -12.96 -3.95 2.60
CA VAL A 157 -13.25 -3.78 4.01
C VAL A 157 -12.65 -4.95 4.77
N GLU A 158 -11.64 -4.69 5.57
CA GLU A 158 -10.98 -5.72 6.38
C GLU A 158 -11.29 -5.51 7.85
N ILE A 159 -11.85 -6.53 8.49
CA ILE A 159 -12.14 -6.54 9.92
C ILE A 159 -11.04 -7.34 10.60
N ARG A 160 -10.07 -6.62 11.13
CA ARG A 160 -8.89 -7.13 11.84
C ARG A 160 -8.91 -6.60 13.28
N ASN A 161 -7.77 -6.39 13.91
CA ASN A 161 -7.68 -5.67 15.19
C ASN A 161 -8.24 -4.26 15.08
N GLN A 162 -8.02 -3.63 13.93
CA GLN A 162 -8.70 -2.43 13.47
C GLN A 162 -9.46 -2.72 12.18
N ILE A 163 -10.36 -1.83 11.80
CA ILE A 163 -11.04 -1.87 10.52
C ILE A 163 -10.20 -1.11 9.50
N ASN A 164 -9.97 -1.72 8.34
CA ASN A 164 -9.31 -1.11 7.20
C ASN A 164 -10.29 -0.96 6.04
N ILE A 165 -10.36 0.25 5.48
CA ILE A 165 -11.20 0.58 4.32
C ILE A 165 -10.29 1.18 3.25
N TYR A 166 -10.21 0.57 2.08
CA TYR A 166 -9.44 1.07 0.95
C TYR A 166 -10.05 0.63 -0.38
N SER A 167 -9.83 1.40 -1.42
CA SER A 167 -10.42 1.15 -2.74
C SER A 167 -9.49 1.44 -3.91
N SER A 168 -8.30 1.94 -3.66
CA SER A 168 -7.31 2.23 -4.69
C SER A 168 -5.95 1.64 -4.34
N GLU A 169 -5.17 1.35 -5.35
CA GLU A 169 -3.80 0.85 -5.23
C GLU A 169 -2.90 1.58 -6.21
N ILE A 170 -1.89 2.22 -5.67
CA ILE A 170 -0.86 2.91 -6.44
C ILE A 170 0.28 1.92 -6.65
N PRO A 171 0.71 1.66 -7.90
CA PRO A 171 1.79 0.71 -8.15
C PRO A 171 3.11 1.15 -7.55
N GLY A 172 3.82 0.21 -6.91
CA GLY A 172 5.21 0.35 -6.50
C GLY A 172 6.19 -0.28 -7.50
N PRO A 173 7.49 -0.16 -7.27
CA PRO A 173 8.50 -0.69 -8.19
C PRO A 173 8.62 -2.21 -8.17
N GLY A 174 8.09 -2.87 -7.14
CA GLY A 174 8.28 -4.29 -6.91
C GLY A 174 9.75 -4.64 -6.59
N GLY A 175 10.12 -5.88 -6.86
CA GLY A 175 11.46 -6.35 -6.55
C GLY A 175 11.66 -6.72 -5.07
N MET A 176 12.86 -6.54 -4.58
CA MET A 176 13.25 -6.88 -3.21
C MET A 176 13.93 -5.70 -2.52
N PRO A 177 13.77 -5.52 -1.19
CA PRO A 177 14.46 -4.46 -0.46
C PRO A 177 15.97 -4.55 -0.64
N VAL A 178 16.60 -3.39 -0.84
CA VAL A 178 18.05 -3.29 -1.03
C VAL A 178 18.78 -3.87 0.19
N GLY A 179 19.81 -4.66 -0.07
CA GLY A 179 20.61 -5.33 0.96
C GLY A 179 20.19 -6.76 1.30
N THR A 180 19.06 -7.25 0.77
CA THR A 180 18.59 -8.62 1.03
C THR A 180 19.34 -9.69 0.24
N ASN A 181 19.97 -9.35 -0.89
CA ASN A 181 20.65 -10.26 -1.82
C ASN A 181 22.13 -9.92 -2.04
N GLY A 182 22.84 -9.45 -1.00
CA GLY A 182 24.27 -9.22 -1.07
C GLY A 182 24.68 -7.87 -1.62
N LYS A 183 25.91 -7.78 -2.13
CA LYS A 183 26.55 -6.54 -2.60
C LYS A 183 27.16 -6.74 -3.99
N ALA A 184 27.15 -5.69 -4.79
CA ALA A 184 27.82 -5.64 -6.08
C ALA A 184 28.50 -4.29 -6.30
N MET A 185 29.55 -4.31 -7.14
CA MET A 185 30.25 -3.10 -7.58
C MET A 185 29.81 -2.78 -9.02
N LEU A 186 29.30 -1.57 -9.24
CA LEU A 186 28.93 -1.07 -10.54
C LEU A 186 30.04 -0.20 -11.13
N LEU A 187 30.51 -0.54 -12.32
CA LEU A 187 31.40 0.34 -13.10
C LEU A 187 30.56 1.34 -13.87
N LEU A 188 30.67 2.61 -13.51
CA LEU A 188 29.97 3.69 -14.19
C LEU A 188 30.75 4.14 -15.42
N SER A 189 30.09 4.09 -16.57
CA SER A 189 30.56 4.72 -17.81
C SER A 189 29.82 6.03 -18.03
N GLY A 190 30.22 6.80 -19.02
CA GLY A 190 29.51 8.03 -19.42
C GLY A 190 28.20 7.80 -20.18
N GLY A 191 27.81 6.54 -20.41
CA GLY A 191 26.59 6.17 -21.12
C GLY A 191 25.41 5.88 -20.18
N ILE A 192 24.24 5.63 -20.79
CA ILE A 192 23.00 5.34 -20.08
C ILE A 192 22.90 3.89 -19.57
N ASP A 193 23.64 2.95 -20.15
CA ASP A 193 23.50 1.53 -19.88
C ASP A 193 23.92 1.14 -18.46
N SER A 194 25.00 1.74 -17.94
CA SER A 194 25.48 1.41 -16.59
C SER A 194 24.51 1.83 -15.47
N PRO A 195 23.88 3.03 -15.48
CA PRO A 195 22.85 3.38 -14.53
C PRO A 195 21.62 2.44 -14.61
N VAL A 196 21.19 2.06 -15.82
CA VAL A 196 20.07 1.13 -16.05
C VAL A 196 20.41 -0.26 -15.48
N ALA A 197 21.59 -0.78 -15.76
CA ALA A 197 22.05 -2.07 -15.19
C ALA A 197 22.12 -2.02 -13.67
N GLY A 198 22.60 -0.93 -13.09
CA GLY A 198 22.61 -0.69 -11.66
C GLY A 198 21.20 -0.71 -11.05
N TYR A 199 20.24 -0.03 -11.66
CA TYR A 199 18.85 -0.06 -11.22
C TYR A 199 18.26 -1.47 -11.24
N MET A 200 18.47 -2.22 -12.34
CA MET A 200 17.95 -3.59 -12.47
C MET A 200 18.52 -4.55 -11.41
N ILE A 201 19.80 -4.40 -11.07
CA ILE A 201 20.46 -5.22 -10.04
C ILE A 201 20.00 -4.80 -8.64
N ALA A 202 19.91 -3.50 -8.35
CA ALA A 202 19.43 -2.98 -7.07
C ALA A 202 17.98 -3.42 -6.79
N LYS A 203 17.13 -3.44 -7.81
CA LYS A 203 15.73 -3.91 -7.74
C LYS A 203 15.64 -5.37 -7.28
N ARG A 204 16.67 -6.15 -7.45
CA ARG A 204 16.76 -7.54 -6.97
C ARG A 204 17.27 -7.67 -5.52
N GLY A 205 17.36 -6.56 -4.81
CA GLY A 205 17.77 -6.53 -3.40
C GLY A 205 19.29 -6.49 -3.19
N VAL A 206 20.07 -6.20 -4.21
CA VAL A 206 21.54 -6.10 -4.13
C VAL A 206 21.95 -4.70 -3.73
N THR A 207 22.79 -4.58 -2.72
CA THR A 207 23.44 -3.31 -2.36
C THR A 207 24.51 -2.98 -3.40
N LEU A 208 24.44 -1.78 -3.98
CA LEU A 208 25.42 -1.33 -4.98
C LEU A 208 26.45 -0.37 -4.38
N ALA A 209 27.70 -0.58 -4.74
CA ALA A 209 28.73 0.44 -4.74
C ALA A 209 29.07 0.76 -6.17
N ALA A 210 29.42 2.01 -6.48
CA ALA A 210 29.75 2.43 -7.82
C ALA A 210 31.18 3.01 -7.87
N THR A 211 31.89 2.75 -8.96
CA THR A 211 33.18 3.36 -9.24
C THR A 211 33.22 3.82 -10.69
N CYS A 212 33.92 4.90 -10.94
CA CYS A 212 34.24 5.36 -12.28
C CYS A 212 35.73 5.59 -12.42
N PHE A 213 36.27 5.39 -13.61
CA PHE A 213 37.64 5.70 -13.92
C PHE A 213 37.67 7.09 -14.58
N HIS A 214 38.49 7.99 -14.01
CA HIS A 214 38.75 9.30 -14.59
C HIS A 214 40.02 9.19 -15.40
N ALA A 215 39.89 9.40 -16.72
CA ALA A 215 41.02 9.59 -17.58
C ALA A 215 41.29 11.12 -17.68
N PRO A 216 42.46 11.62 -17.26
CA PRO A 216 42.78 13.01 -17.50
C PRO A 216 42.91 13.25 -19.01
N PRO A 217 42.62 14.47 -19.50
CA PRO A 217 42.72 14.82 -20.89
C PRO A 217 44.13 14.71 -21.44
#